data_989a3da43c3a699095074dbd446895ce
#
_entry.id   989a3da43c3a699095074dbd446895ce
#
_cell.length_a   1.000
_cell.length_b   1.000
_cell.length_c   1.000
_cell.angle_alpha   90.00
_cell.angle_beta   90.00
_cell.angle_gamma   90.00
#
_symmetry.space_group_name_H-M   'P 1'
#
loop_
_entity.id
_entity.type
_entity.pdbx_description
1 polymer ?
#
loop_
_entity_poly.entity_id
_entity_poly.type
_entity_poly.pdbx_seq_one_letter_code
_entity_poly.pdbx_strand_id
1 'polypeptide(L)'
;IRIRGFEEIESKLNGSFDVVSSNIPFGDVAVFDPVFSKTDEPARKVARMSLHNYFFVKGVDMLREGGVLAFITSQGVMNAPTNEPVREWLMNHTRLVSAVRLPNNLFSENAGTEVGSDLIVLQKQSDKTSLTEEEQRFIKSEKRPSGVLFNTYLRSMSQIVHTEWKQDTDPYGKPAILFHHNGGAEGIATDMGKILRADLAKRLDMALYQKHISIQEQLKVCLLYTSGAAD
;
A
#
# COMPACT_ATOMS: atom_id res chain seq x y z
N ILE A 1 23.53 -2.41 1.82
CA ILE A 1 22.66 -1.34 1.33
C ILE A 1 22.94 -1.14 -0.15
N ARG A 2 21.92 -1.16 -1.00
CA ARG A 2 22.04 -0.85 -2.43
C ARG A 2 21.27 0.43 -2.69
N ILE A 3 21.91 1.40 -3.32
CA ILE A 3 21.30 2.66 -3.76
C ILE A 3 20.92 2.47 -5.23
N ARG A 4 19.61 2.26 -5.50
CA ARG A 4 19.07 2.05 -6.85
C ARG A 4 17.66 2.63 -6.91
N GLY A 5 17.21 2.99 -8.11
CA GLY A 5 15.80 3.20 -8.40
C GLY A 5 14.97 1.92 -8.16
N PHE A 6 13.75 2.08 -7.71
CA PHE A 6 12.88 0.92 -7.44
C PHE A 6 12.59 0.13 -8.74
N GLU A 7 12.54 0.81 -9.88
CA GLU A 7 12.40 0.25 -11.22
C GLU A 7 13.61 -0.59 -11.66
N GLU A 8 14.80 -0.31 -11.10
CA GLU A 8 16.03 -1.05 -11.41
C GLU A 8 16.15 -2.39 -10.67
N ILE A 9 15.23 -2.67 -9.73
CA ILE A 9 15.22 -3.95 -9.04
C ILE A 9 14.79 -5.04 -10.01
N GLU A 10 15.70 -6.00 -10.22
CA GLU A 10 15.57 -7.06 -11.20
C GLU A 10 14.41 -8.01 -10.89
N SER A 11 13.65 -8.42 -11.93
CA SER A 11 12.52 -9.34 -11.80
C SER A 11 12.89 -10.72 -11.22
N LYS A 12 14.18 -11.11 -11.27
CA LYS A 12 14.64 -12.36 -10.61
C LYS A 12 14.49 -12.33 -9.09
N LEU A 13 14.31 -11.15 -8.50
CA LEU A 13 14.03 -10.97 -7.07
C LEU A 13 12.53 -10.98 -6.74
N ASN A 14 11.66 -11.15 -7.73
CA ASN A 14 10.23 -11.30 -7.49
C ASN A 14 9.99 -12.57 -6.64
N GLY A 15 9.05 -12.46 -5.70
CA GLY A 15 8.75 -13.54 -4.78
C GLY A 15 9.80 -13.82 -3.71
N SER A 16 10.80 -12.92 -3.50
CA SER A 16 11.93 -13.17 -2.61
C SER A 16 11.85 -12.46 -1.25
N PHE A 17 10.96 -11.48 -1.09
CA PHE A 17 10.94 -10.63 0.10
C PHE A 17 9.82 -11.01 1.06
N ASP A 18 10.16 -11.09 2.34
CA ASP A 18 9.18 -11.31 3.43
C ASP A 18 8.35 -10.07 3.70
N VAL A 19 9.01 -8.90 3.65
CA VAL A 19 8.39 -7.60 3.91
C VAL A 19 8.92 -6.58 2.91
N VAL A 20 8.01 -5.79 2.35
CA VAL A 20 8.32 -4.61 1.54
C VAL A 20 7.64 -3.41 2.16
N SER A 21 8.40 -2.42 2.58
CA SER A 21 7.87 -1.21 3.21
C SER A 21 8.49 0.05 2.62
N SER A 22 7.69 1.11 2.51
CA SER A 22 8.14 2.43 2.04
C SER A 22 7.19 3.53 2.49
N ASN A 23 7.75 4.70 2.70
CA ASN A 23 7.03 5.96 2.53
C ASN A 23 7.29 6.41 1.10
N ILE A 24 6.28 6.25 0.23
CA ILE A 24 6.43 6.54 -1.20
C ILE A 24 6.56 8.05 -1.39
N PRO A 25 7.59 8.54 -2.10
CA PRO A 25 7.74 9.97 -2.36
C PRO A 25 6.50 10.53 -3.05
N PHE A 26 5.99 11.67 -2.56
CA PHE A 26 4.86 12.33 -3.18
C PHE A 26 5.29 12.98 -4.49
N GLY A 27 4.64 12.61 -5.58
CA GLY A 27 4.91 13.14 -6.90
C GLY A 27 4.01 12.51 -7.95
N ASP A 28 3.66 13.29 -8.96
CA ASP A 28 2.91 12.82 -10.13
C ASP A 28 3.91 12.53 -11.26
N VAL A 29 4.58 11.37 -11.15
CA VAL A 29 5.66 10.97 -12.05
C VAL A 29 5.32 9.61 -12.65
N ALA A 30 5.41 9.51 -13.97
CA ALA A 30 5.34 8.24 -14.68
C ALA A 30 6.67 7.48 -14.53
N VAL A 31 6.58 6.15 -14.43
CA VAL A 31 7.76 5.27 -14.26
C VAL A 31 7.97 4.47 -15.53
N PHE A 32 9.19 4.49 -16.04
CA PHE A 32 9.59 3.63 -17.15
C PHE A 32 10.16 2.31 -16.60
N ASP A 33 9.39 1.25 -16.76
CA ASP A 33 9.83 -0.13 -16.46
C ASP A 33 9.58 -0.98 -17.72
N PRO A 34 10.62 -1.58 -18.33
CA PRO A 34 10.48 -2.39 -19.54
C PRO A 34 9.55 -3.59 -19.37
N VAL A 35 9.45 -4.16 -18.16
CA VAL A 35 8.56 -5.30 -17.87
C VAL A 35 7.10 -4.83 -17.90
N PHE A 36 6.80 -3.73 -17.23
CA PHE A 36 5.47 -3.12 -17.22
C PHE A 36 5.05 -2.58 -18.59
N SER A 37 6.02 -2.18 -19.42
CA SER A 37 5.75 -1.65 -20.76
C SER A 37 5.38 -2.72 -21.77
N LYS A 38 5.78 -3.98 -21.55
CA LYS A 38 5.55 -5.11 -22.45
C LYS A 38 4.25 -5.88 -22.18
N THR A 39 3.52 -5.55 -21.12
CA THR A 39 2.30 -6.27 -20.75
C THR A 39 1.05 -5.55 -21.20
N ASP A 40 0.01 -6.31 -21.53
CA ASP A 40 -1.34 -5.80 -21.81
C ASP A 40 -2.25 -5.75 -20.58
N GLU A 41 -1.75 -6.15 -19.41
CA GLU A 41 -2.49 -6.16 -18.16
C GLU A 41 -2.92 -4.73 -17.77
N PRO A 42 -4.23 -4.45 -17.60
CA PRO A 42 -4.74 -3.09 -17.35
C PRO A 42 -4.12 -2.43 -16.12
N ALA A 43 -3.94 -3.19 -15.03
CA ALA A 43 -3.35 -2.69 -13.79
C ALA A 43 -1.92 -2.17 -14.00
N ARG A 44 -1.10 -2.89 -14.76
CA ARG A 44 0.29 -2.48 -15.04
C ARG A 44 0.35 -1.28 -15.97
N LYS A 45 -0.58 -1.17 -16.93
CA LYS A 45 -0.70 0.02 -17.78
C LYS A 45 -1.02 1.26 -16.97
N VAL A 46 -1.94 1.17 -16.01
CA VAL A 46 -2.28 2.27 -15.10
C VAL A 46 -1.13 2.53 -14.13
N ALA A 47 -0.52 1.47 -13.58
CA ALA A 47 0.56 1.58 -12.60
C ALA A 47 1.75 2.39 -13.12
N ARG A 48 2.21 2.17 -14.34
CA ARG A 48 3.35 2.91 -14.91
C ARG A 48 3.10 4.42 -15.09
N MET A 49 1.85 4.87 -15.06
CA MET A 49 1.49 6.29 -15.19
C MET A 49 1.53 7.04 -13.86
N SER A 50 1.73 6.34 -12.75
CA SER A 50 1.78 6.93 -11.41
C SER A 50 2.77 6.21 -10.53
N LEU A 51 3.72 6.94 -9.97
CA LEU A 51 4.74 6.41 -9.05
C LEU A 51 4.13 5.57 -7.92
N HIS A 52 3.05 6.07 -7.30
CA HIS A 52 2.39 5.37 -6.20
C HIS A 52 1.82 4.02 -6.63
N ASN A 53 1.08 3.98 -7.74
CA ASN A 53 0.52 2.73 -8.27
C ASN A 53 1.60 1.74 -8.68
N TYR A 54 2.69 2.23 -9.27
CA TYR A 54 3.83 1.41 -9.65
C TYR A 54 4.47 0.72 -8.44
N PHE A 55 4.69 1.48 -7.36
CA PHE A 55 5.23 0.93 -6.12
C PHE A 55 4.38 -0.22 -5.58
N PHE A 56 3.05 -0.07 -5.57
CA PHE A 56 2.16 -1.14 -5.11
C PHE A 56 2.27 -2.40 -5.95
N VAL A 57 2.15 -2.31 -7.27
CA VAL A 57 2.17 -3.48 -8.14
C VAL A 57 3.54 -4.16 -8.11
N LYS A 58 4.63 -3.40 -8.24
CA LYS A 58 5.98 -3.95 -8.14
C LYS A 58 6.29 -4.49 -6.75
N GLY A 59 5.87 -3.82 -5.70
CA GLY A 59 6.05 -4.28 -4.32
C GLY A 59 5.38 -5.63 -4.06
N VAL A 60 4.18 -5.85 -4.59
CA VAL A 60 3.49 -7.15 -4.51
C VAL A 60 4.20 -8.22 -5.34
N ASP A 61 4.72 -7.88 -6.53
CA ASP A 61 5.53 -8.82 -7.33
C ASP A 61 6.76 -9.30 -6.53
N MET A 62 7.41 -8.40 -5.79
CA MET A 62 8.61 -8.72 -5.02
C MET A 62 8.34 -9.58 -3.78
N LEU A 63 7.14 -9.52 -3.20
CA LEU A 63 6.78 -10.33 -2.04
C LEU A 63 6.72 -11.82 -2.39
N ARG A 64 7.27 -12.66 -1.49
CA ARG A 64 6.94 -14.08 -1.48
C ARG A 64 5.48 -14.30 -1.07
N GLU A 65 4.98 -15.50 -1.29
CA GLU A 65 3.65 -15.88 -0.80
C GLU A 65 3.56 -15.72 0.73
N GLY A 66 2.49 -15.14 1.22
CA GLY A 66 2.31 -14.78 2.64
C GLY A 66 3.09 -13.56 3.11
N GLY A 67 4.00 -13.00 2.31
CA GLY A 67 4.77 -11.79 2.64
C GLY A 67 3.89 -10.55 2.77
N VAL A 68 4.38 -9.53 3.47
CA VAL A 68 3.61 -8.34 3.85
C VAL A 68 4.18 -7.07 3.21
N LEU A 69 3.30 -6.28 2.61
CA LEU A 69 3.59 -4.94 2.12
C LEU A 69 2.97 -3.90 3.05
N ALA A 70 3.73 -2.85 3.38
CA ALA A 70 3.24 -1.72 4.18
C ALA A 70 3.75 -0.40 3.60
N PHE A 71 2.87 0.37 2.95
CA PHE A 71 3.23 1.62 2.30
C PHE A 71 2.42 2.80 2.83
N ILE A 72 3.12 3.92 3.10
CA ILE A 72 2.48 5.24 3.19
C ILE A 72 2.46 5.83 1.77
N THR A 73 1.30 6.30 1.37
CA THR A 73 1.03 6.73 -0.01
C THR A 73 0.10 7.92 -0.07
N SER A 74 -0.02 8.56 -1.24
CA SER A 74 -1.02 9.58 -1.50
C SER A 74 -2.45 9.03 -1.40
N GLN A 75 -3.38 9.82 -0.86
CA GLN A 75 -4.81 9.47 -0.82
C GLN A 75 -5.41 9.19 -2.22
N GLY A 76 -4.78 9.64 -3.28
CA GLY A 76 -5.20 9.38 -4.65
C GLY A 76 -5.21 7.90 -5.03
N VAL A 77 -4.37 7.07 -4.41
CA VAL A 77 -4.35 5.61 -4.64
C VAL A 77 -5.70 5.00 -4.29
N MET A 78 -6.29 5.38 -3.16
CA MET A 78 -7.61 4.90 -2.75
C MET A 78 -8.76 5.67 -3.42
N ASN A 79 -8.67 7.01 -3.51
CA ASN A 79 -9.80 7.85 -3.89
C ASN A 79 -10.01 7.98 -5.40
N ALA A 80 -8.96 7.93 -6.23
CA ALA A 80 -9.11 8.17 -7.66
C ALA A 80 -9.78 6.99 -8.39
N PRO A 81 -10.89 7.20 -9.11
CA PRO A 81 -11.54 6.15 -9.89
C PRO A 81 -10.64 5.55 -10.97
N THR A 82 -9.71 6.32 -11.53
CA THR A 82 -8.74 5.89 -12.53
C THR A 82 -7.79 4.79 -12.01
N ASN A 83 -7.64 4.67 -10.68
CA ASN A 83 -6.80 3.67 -10.02
C ASN A 83 -7.58 2.39 -9.68
N GLU A 84 -8.86 2.29 -10.01
CA GLU A 84 -9.68 1.09 -9.77
C GLU A 84 -9.05 -0.19 -10.34
N PRO A 85 -8.51 -0.23 -11.57
CA PRO A 85 -7.87 -1.44 -12.10
C PRO A 85 -6.66 -1.91 -11.26
N VAL A 86 -5.92 -0.97 -10.68
CA VAL A 86 -4.81 -1.30 -9.78
C VAL A 86 -5.32 -1.87 -8.47
N ARG A 87 -6.34 -1.23 -7.85
CA ARG A 87 -6.93 -1.73 -6.61
C ARG A 87 -7.57 -3.12 -6.78
N GLU A 88 -8.24 -3.35 -7.91
CA GLU A 88 -8.80 -4.66 -8.25
C GLU A 88 -7.69 -5.72 -8.39
N TRP A 89 -6.62 -5.40 -9.11
CA TRP A 89 -5.47 -6.30 -9.23
C TRP A 89 -4.85 -6.61 -7.87
N LEU A 90 -4.65 -5.59 -7.03
CA LEU A 90 -4.12 -5.77 -5.67
C LEU A 90 -5.00 -6.72 -4.86
N MET A 91 -6.33 -6.53 -4.86
CA MET A 91 -7.25 -7.38 -4.09
C MET A 91 -7.33 -8.81 -4.61
N ASN A 92 -7.08 -9.02 -5.90
CA ASN A 92 -7.01 -10.37 -6.48
C ASN A 92 -5.71 -11.12 -6.16
N HIS A 93 -4.63 -10.41 -5.80
CA HIS A 93 -3.32 -10.99 -5.51
C HIS A 93 -2.89 -10.89 -4.06
N THR A 94 -3.66 -10.16 -3.23
CA THR A 94 -3.36 -9.94 -1.82
C THR A 94 -4.63 -9.98 -0.98
N ARG A 95 -4.43 -10.13 0.33
CA ARG A 95 -5.45 -9.86 1.36
C ARG A 95 -5.28 -8.43 1.85
N LEU A 96 -6.39 -7.70 1.99
CA LEU A 96 -6.38 -6.40 2.66
C LEU A 96 -6.25 -6.62 4.17
N VAL A 97 -5.08 -6.31 4.71
CA VAL A 97 -4.84 -6.39 6.15
C VAL A 97 -5.32 -5.11 6.83
N SER A 98 -4.90 -3.95 6.34
CA SER A 98 -5.34 -2.65 6.86
C SER A 98 -5.23 -1.56 5.78
N ALA A 99 -6.11 -0.57 5.84
CA ALA A 99 -5.95 0.69 5.11
C ALA A 99 -6.45 1.83 6.00
N VAL A 100 -5.54 2.72 6.41
CA VAL A 100 -5.80 3.79 7.36
C VAL A 100 -5.54 5.13 6.70
N ARG A 101 -6.56 6.00 6.64
CA ARG A 101 -6.39 7.41 6.27
C ARG A 101 -5.68 8.14 7.39
N LEU A 102 -4.60 8.81 7.07
CA LEU A 102 -3.81 9.62 7.99
C LEU A 102 -4.27 11.08 7.93
N PRO A 103 -4.13 11.84 9.02
CA PRO A 103 -4.53 13.25 9.02
C PRO A 103 -3.62 14.07 8.11
N ASN A 104 -4.19 15.12 7.51
CA ASN A 104 -3.48 15.99 6.56
C ASN A 104 -2.28 16.70 7.19
N ASN A 105 -2.33 16.95 8.50
CA ASN A 105 -1.24 17.59 9.23
C ASN A 105 -0.13 16.64 9.71
N LEU A 106 -0.14 15.36 9.30
CA LEU A 106 0.91 14.40 9.68
C LEU A 106 2.32 14.89 9.30
N PHE A 107 2.46 15.52 8.15
CA PHE A 107 3.76 15.99 7.62
C PHE A 107 4.00 17.49 7.77
N SER A 108 3.08 18.23 8.40
CA SER A 108 3.18 19.71 8.49
C SER A 108 4.41 20.16 9.26
N GLU A 109 4.78 19.50 10.36
CA GLU A 109 5.92 19.85 11.19
C GLU A 109 7.27 19.55 10.51
N ASN A 110 7.35 18.47 9.71
CA ASN A 110 8.61 18.01 9.14
C ASN A 110 8.82 18.42 7.67
N ALA A 111 7.75 18.56 6.90
CA ALA A 111 7.82 18.84 5.47
C ALA A 111 7.08 20.12 5.05
N GLY A 112 6.43 20.82 6.00
CA GLY A 112 5.68 22.04 5.73
C GLY A 112 4.52 21.87 4.75
N THR A 113 4.02 20.63 4.60
CA THR A 113 2.97 20.31 3.62
C THR A 113 1.81 19.56 4.26
N GLU A 114 0.60 19.96 3.91
CA GLU A 114 -0.65 19.29 4.33
C GLU A 114 -1.20 18.47 3.16
N VAL A 115 -0.85 17.18 3.14
CA VAL A 115 -1.29 16.27 2.09
C VAL A 115 -2.07 15.09 2.67
N GLY A 116 -3.15 14.73 2.00
CA GLY A 116 -3.89 13.52 2.36
C GLY A 116 -3.07 12.27 2.00
N SER A 117 -2.86 11.43 2.98
CA SER A 117 -2.10 10.20 2.85
C SER A 117 -2.81 9.01 3.48
N ASP A 118 -2.44 7.81 3.02
CA ASP A 118 -2.96 6.54 3.52
C ASP A 118 -1.82 5.60 3.87
N LEU A 119 -1.94 4.88 4.99
CA LEU A 119 -1.13 3.70 5.27
C LEU A 119 -1.92 2.47 4.80
N ILE A 120 -1.37 1.73 3.86
CA ILE A 120 -1.99 0.51 3.31
C ILE A 120 -1.10 -0.68 3.62
N VAL A 121 -1.68 -1.72 4.23
CA VAL A 121 -1.01 -2.97 4.58
C VAL A 121 -1.71 -4.12 3.86
N LEU A 122 -0.94 -4.84 3.05
CA LEU A 122 -1.39 -5.97 2.25
C LEU A 122 -0.58 -7.21 2.57
N GLN A 123 -1.19 -8.39 2.51
CA GLN A 123 -0.50 -9.67 2.60
C GLN A 123 -0.67 -10.43 1.30
N LYS A 124 0.41 -10.90 0.68
CA LYS A 124 0.36 -11.64 -0.59
C LYS A 124 -0.38 -12.96 -0.42
N GLN A 125 -1.38 -13.17 -1.27
CA GLN A 125 -2.17 -14.38 -1.36
C GLN A 125 -2.60 -14.59 -2.81
N SER A 126 -1.83 -15.37 -3.56
CA SER A 126 -2.01 -15.55 -5.00
C SER A 126 -3.09 -16.57 -5.38
N ASP A 127 -3.46 -17.47 -4.47
CA ASP A 127 -4.46 -18.52 -4.65
C ASP A 127 -5.88 -18.09 -4.26
N LYS A 128 -6.12 -16.82 -4.12
CA LYS A 128 -7.38 -16.26 -3.68
C LYS A 128 -8.50 -16.48 -4.70
N THR A 129 -9.63 -17.00 -4.25
CA THR A 129 -10.78 -17.35 -5.11
C THR A 129 -11.96 -16.41 -4.97
N SER A 130 -12.00 -15.57 -3.93
CA SER A 130 -13.08 -14.63 -3.68
C SER A 130 -12.58 -13.39 -2.91
N LEU A 131 -13.30 -12.29 -3.06
CA LEU A 131 -13.05 -11.04 -2.34
C LEU A 131 -13.99 -10.93 -1.14
N THR A 132 -13.47 -10.43 -0.02
CA THR A 132 -14.29 -10.04 1.12
C THR A 132 -15.07 -8.76 0.81
N GLU A 133 -16.07 -8.44 1.62
CA GLU A 133 -16.86 -7.21 1.47
C GLU A 133 -15.97 -5.95 1.65
N GLU A 134 -15.04 -6.00 2.60
CA GLU A 134 -14.07 -4.92 2.83
C GLU A 134 -13.16 -4.70 1.61
N GLU A 135 -12.71 -5.77 0.96
CA GLU A 135 -11.89 -5.69 -0.25
C GLU A 135 -12.68 -5.15 -1.45
N GLN A 136 -13.93 -5.55 -1.59
CA GLN A 136 -14.81 -4.97 -2.61
C GLN A 136 -15.01 -3.47 -2.39
N ARG A 137 -15.18 -3.03 -1.14
CA ARG A 137 -15.25 -1.61 -0.78
C ARG A 137 -13.92 -0.89 -1.06
N PHE A 138 -12.77 -1.51 -0.79
CA PHE A 138 -11.46 -0.92 -1.07
C PHE A 138 -11.24 -0.67 -2.56
N ILE A 139 -11.75 -1.53 -3.43
CA ILE A 139 -11.66 -1.35 -4.90
C ILE A 139 -12.43 -0.12 -5.35
N LYS A 140 -13.61 0.16 -4.78
CA LYS A 140 -14.55 1.17 -5.27
C LYS A 140 -14.34 2.54 -4.63
N SER A 141 -14.51 3.57 -5.42
CA SER A 141 -14.64 4.95 -4.97
C SER A 141 -15.92 5.58 -5.52
N GLU A 142 -16.41 6.57 -4.81
CA GLU A 142 -17.62 7.30 -5.15
C GLU A 142 -17.37 8.79 -5.18
N LYS A 143 -18.18 9.50 -5.98
CA LYS A 143 -18.23 10.95 -5.94
C LYS A 143 -19.40 11.37 -5.04
N ARG A 144 -19.07 12.02 -3.93
CA ARG A 144 -20.08 12.57 -3.01
C ARG A 144 -20.84 13.76 -3.63
N PRO A 145 -22.01 14.14 -3.12
CA PRO A 145 -22.75 15.32 -3.61
C PRO A 145 -21.90 16.61 -3.59
N SER A 146 -20.97 16.72 -2.65
CA SER A 146 -20.00 17.82 -2.55
C SER A 146 -18.94 17.85 -3.66
N GLY A 147 -18.92 16.84 -4.56
CA GLY A 147 -17.88 16.69 -5.59
C GLY A 147 -16.64 15.93 -5.14
N VAL A 148 -16.50 15.65 -3.84
CA VAL A 148 -15.35 14.93 -3.27
C VAL A 148 -15.35 13.48 -3.75
N LEU A 149 -14.20 13.02 -4.26
CA LEU A 149 -13.94 11.61 -4.53
C LEU A 149 -13.49 10.92 -3.24
N PHE A 150 -14.15 9.83 -2.88
CA PHE A 150 -13.92 9.15 -1.61
C PHE A 150 -14.01 7.63 -1.75
N ASN A 151 -13.06 6.91 -1.18
CA ASN A 151 -13.07 5.46 -1.24
C ASN A 151 -14.19 4.88 -0.35
N THR A 152 -14.93 3.90 -0.86
CA THR A 152 -16.08 3.35 -0.14
C THR A 152 -15.71 2.57 1.12
N TYR A 153 -14.47 2.08 1.22
CA TYR A 153 -13.91 1.45 2.42
C TYR A 153 -13.87 2.41 3.63
N LEU A 154 -13.67 3.69 3.38
CA LEU A 154 -13.55 4.73 4.42
C LEU A 154 -14.90 5.33 4.86
N ARG A 155 -16.05 4.83 4.37
CA ARG A 155 -17.38 5.40 4.67
C ARG A 155 -17.71 5.46 6.16
N SER A 156 -17.33 4.44 6.91
CA SER A 156 -17.60 4.37 8.35
C SER A 156 -16.76 5.32 9.20
N MET A 157 -15.75 5.96 8.60
CA MET A 157 -14.77 6.82 9.28
C MET A 157 -13.87 6.08 10.31
N SER A 158 -14.16 4.82 10.64
CA SER A 158 -13.42 4.04 11.64
C SER A 158 -11.97 3.75 11.27
N GLN A 159 -11.63 3.86 9.99
CA GLN A 159 -10.29 3.69 9.43
C GLN A 159 -9.59 5.04 9.15
N ILE A 160 -10.03 6.10 9.83
CA ILE A 160 -9.49 7.45 9.63
C ILE A 160 -8.99 7.98 10.97
N VAL A 161 -7.72 8.32 11.02
CA VAL A 161 -7.08 8.96 12.19
C VAL A 161 -7.37 10.46 12.15
N HIS A 162 -8.19 10.94 13.06
CA HIS A 162 -8.55 12.36 13.16
C HIS A 162 -9.17 12.71 14.49
N THR A 163 -9.07 13.96 14.90
CA THR A 163 -9.86 14.56 15.98
C THR A 163 -10.93 15.48 15.43
N GLU A 164 -10.70 16.06 14.26
CA GLU A 164 -11.65 16.94 13.55
C GLU A 164 -11.51 16.78 12.03
N TRP A 165 -12.50 17.21 11.30
CA TRP A 165 -12.49 17.22 9.84
C TRP A 165 -13.32 18.38 9.29
N LYS A 166 -12.98 18.81 8.06
CA LYS A 166 -13.74 19.83 7.33
C LYS A 166 -13.79 19.50 5.83
N GLN A 167 -14.81 20.01 5.16
CA GLN A 167 -14.80 20.07 3.69
C GLN A 167 -14.07 21.32 3.25
N ASP A 168 -13.15 21.16 2.33
CA ASP A 168 -12.31 22.23 1.80
C ASP A 168 -11.80 21.84 0.40
N THR A 169 -10.78 22.48 -0.07
CA THR A 169 -10.03 22.09 -1.26
C THR A 169 -8.67 21.50 -0.89
N ASP A 170 -8.19 20.56 -1.70
CA ASP A 170 -6.81 20.07 -1.60
C ASP A 170 -5.82 21.15 -2.10
N PRO A 171 -4.51 20.96 -1.94
CA PRO A 171 -3.50 21.89 -2.46
C PRO A 171 -3.57 22.15 -3.97
N TYR A 172 -4.30 21.30 -4.70
CA TYR A 172 -4.51 21.43 -6.15
C TYR A 172 -5.86 22.07 -6.52
N GLY A 173 -6.61 22.59 -5.53
CA GLY A 173 -7.90 23.24 -5.72
C GLY A 173 -9.07 22.30 -5.98
N LYS A 174 -8.94 20.98 -5.75
CA LYS A 174 -10.03 20.02 -5.91
C LYS A 174 -10.80 19.87 -4.59
N PRO A 175 -12.14 19.68 -4.63
CA PRO A 175 -12.93 19.41 -3.43
C PRO A 175 -12.37 18.20 -2.66
N ALA A 176 -12.12 18.38 -1.37
CA ALA A 176 -11.53 17.39 -0.49
C ALA A 176 -12.17 17.40 0.89
N ILE A 177 -12.02 16.30 1.63
CA ILE A 177 -12.22 16.27 3.07
C ILE A 177 -10.83 16.27 3.69
N LEU A 178 -10.57 17.28 4.51
CA LEU A 178 -9.31 17.42 5.25
C LEU A 178 -9.55 16.91 6.66
N PHE A 179 -8.69 16.00 7.09
CA PHE A 179 -8.67 15.41 8.42
C PHE A 179 -7.52 15.99 9.22
N HIS A 180 -7.78 16.44 10.43
CA HIS A 180 -6.78 16.99 11.34
C HIS A 180 -6.73 16.18 12.63
N HIS A 181 -5.57 16.13 13.28
CA HIS A 181 -5.38 15.53 14.58
C HIS A 181 -4.62 16.48 15.50
N ASN A 182 -5.29 16.89 16.60
CA ASN A 182 -4.76 17.92 17.53
C ASN A 182 -3.74 17.38 18.54
N GLY A 183 -3.54 16.05 18.58
CA GLY A 183 -2.60 15.37 19.49
C GLY A 183 -1.16 15.30 18.98
N GLY A 184 -0.82 15.99 17.89
CA GLY A 184 0.52 15.94 17.30
C GLY A 184 0.92 14.52 16.87
N ALA A 185 2.22 14.31 16.64
CA ALA A 185 2.76 13.03 16.17
C ALA A 185 2.45 11.87 17.14
N GLU A 186 2.48 12.09 18.45
CA GLU A 186 2.22 11.07 19.46
C GLU A 186 0.76 10.62 19.45
N GLY A 187 -0.17 11.57 19.39
CA GLY A 187 -1.61 11.28 19.29
C GLY A 187 -1.96 10.52 18.03
N ILE A 188 -1.41 10.95 16.89
CA ILE A 188 -1.56 10.26 15.60
C ILE A 188 -1.04 8.83 15.67
N ALA A 189 0.16 8.62 16.20
CA ALA A 189 0.78 7.30 16.35
C ALA A 189 -0.05 6.39 17.28
N THR A 190 -0.61 6.95 18.37
CA THR A 190 -1.45 6.23 19.31
C THR A 190 -2.73 5.73 18.65
N ASP A 191 -3.46 6.60 17.95
CA ASP A 191 -4.74 6.24 17.33
C ASP A 191 -4.55 5.36 16.10
N MET A 192 -3.56 5.64 15.25
CA MET A 192 -3.16 4.74 14.17
C MET A 192 -2.79 3.36 14.71
N GLY A 193 -2.02 3.30 15.79
CA GLY A 193 -1.60 2.04 16.42
C GLY A 193 -2.76 1.21 16.97
N LYS A 194 -3.83 1.84 17.45
CA LYS A 194 -5.06 1.12 17.87
C LYS A 194 -5.73 0.44 16.68
N ILE A 195 -5.92 1.19 15.57
CA ILE A 195 -6.53 0.66 14.35
C ILE A 195 -5.68 -0.49 13.79
N LEU A 196 -4.37 -0.28 13.63
CA LEU A 196 -3.47 -1.29 13.08
C LEU A 196 -3.44 -2.57 13.91
N ARG A 197 -3.35 -2.48 15.24
CA ARG A 197 -3.36 -3.68 16.11
C ARG A 197 -4.64 -4.48 15.96
N ALA A 198 -5.79 -3.81 15.90
CA ALA A 198 -7.08 -4.48 15.70
C ALA A 198 -7.16 -5.16 14.34
N ASP A 199 -6.73 -4.48 13.28
CA ASP A 199 -6.74 -5.01 11.92
C ASP A 199 -5.75 -6.16 11.73
N LEU A 200 -4.53 -6.04 12.23
CA LEU A 200 -3.52 -7.10 12.19
C LEU A 200 -4.00 -8.36 12.91
N ALA A 201 -4.56 -8.20 14.12
CA ALA A 201 -5.09 -9.33 14.88
C ALA A 201 -6.25 -10.04 14.16
N LYS A 202 -7.07 -9.31 13.40
CA LYS A 202 -8.24 -9.84 12.70
C LYS A 202 -7.91 -10.41 11.32
N ARG A 203 -6.99 -9.80 10.57
CA ARG A 203 -6.85 -10.02 9.13
C ARG A 203 -5.51 -10.55 8.67
N LEU A 204 -4.43 -10.41 9.47
CA LEU A 204 -3.13 -10.97 9.12
C LEU A 204 -3.14 -12.49 9.32
N ASP A 205 -2.87 -13.23 8.25
CA ASP A 205 -2.74 -14.69 8.32
C ASP A 205 -1.30 -15.08 8.69
N MET A 206 -1.06 -15.28 9.97
CA MET A 206 0.26 -15.66 10.47
C MET A 206 0.65 -17.08 10.06
N ALA A 207 -0.31 -17.99 9.87
CA ALA A 207 -0.01 -19.35 9.39
C ALA A 207 0.51 -19.32 7.95
N LEU A 208 -0.15 -18.52 7.08
CA LEU A 208 0.33 -18.28 5.71
C LEU A 208 1.71 -17.61 5.69
N TYR A 209 1.94 -16.63 6.55
CA TYR A 209 3.23 -15.95 6.67
C TYR A 209 4.34 -16.94 7.07
N GLN A 210 4.12 -17.74 8.10
CA GLN A 210 5.12 -18.66 8.64
C GLN A 210 5.39 -19.86 7.74
N LYS A 211 4.36 -20.39 7.07
CA LYS A 211 4.49 -21.54 6.16
C LYS A 211 5.59 -21.36 5.13
N HIS A 212 5.78 -20.17 4.60
CA HIS A 212 6.74 -19.87 3.54
C HIS A 212 8.10 -19.38 4.06
N ILE A 213 8.20 -18.91 5.31
CA ILE A 213 9.48 -18.57 5.95
C ILE A 213 10.34 -19.84 6.11
N SER A 214 9.76 -20.91 6.64
CA SER A 214 10.48 -22.16 6.90
C SER A 214 11.09 -22.77 5.64
N ILE A 215 10.43 -22.62 4.48
CA ILE A 215 10.96 -23.08 3.20
C ILE A 215 12.16 -22.23 2.74
N GLN A 216 12.09 -20.92 2.90
CA GLN A 216 13.19 -20.02 2.52
C GLN A 216 14.41 -20.15 3.46
N GLU A 217 14.20 -20.38 4.75
CA GLU A 217 15.28 -20.64 5.68
C GLU A 217 16.02 -21.93 5.33
N GLN A 218 15.31 -23.00 4.96
CA GLN A 218 15.90 -24.23 4.48
C GLN A 218 16.73 -24.04 3.20
N LEU A 219 16.24 -23.22 2.26
CA LEU A 219 16.98 -22.89 1.04
C LEU A 219 18.20 -22.01 1.31
N LYS A 220 18.15 -21.08 2.26
CA LYS A 220 19.32 -20.27 2.68
C LYS A 220 20.40 -21.12 3.34
N VAL A 221 20.03 -22.09 4.15
CA VAL A 221 20.97 -23.04 4.75
C VAL A 221 21.65 -23.89 3.66
N CYS A 222 20.90 -24.39 2.67
CA CYS A 222 21.47 -25.11 1.54
C CYS A 222 22.47 -24.26 0.72
N LEU A 223 22.15 -23.00 0.45
CA LEU A 223 23.03 -22.10 -0.31
C LEU A 223 24.30 -21.71 0.46
N LEU A 224 24.23 -21.61 1.79
CA LEU A 224 25.42 -21.38 2.63
C LEU A 224 26.35 -22.58 2.67
N TYR A 225 25.83 -23.82 2.63
CA TYR A 225 26.62 -25.04 2.58
C TYR A 225 27.30 -25.28 1.21
N THR A 226 26.67 -24.80 0.12
CA THR A 226 27.25 -24.95 -1.23
C THR A 226 28.32 -23.90 -1.56
N SER A 227 28.32 -22.76 -0.86
CA SER A 227 29.33 -21.70 -1.05
C SER A 227 30.59 -21.88 -0.20
N GLY A 228 30.59 -22.80 0.77
CA GLY A 228 31.75 -23.13 1.64
C GLY A 228 32.58 -24.34 1.22
N ALA A 229 32.28 -24.98 0.06
CA ALA A 229 32.95 -26.17 -0.41
C ALA A 229 33.87 -25.92 -1.64
N ALA A 230 34.28 -24.67 -1.84
CA ALA A 230 35.26 -24.31 -2.88
C ALA A 230 36.33 -23.39 -2.26
N ASP A 231 37.21 -24.00 -1.45
CA ASP A 231 38.58 -23.58 -1.15
C ASP A 231 39.46 -24.81 -1.05
#